data_765b959ada6a7402bf273ee8a40354b8
#
_entry.id   765b959ada6a7402bf273ee8a40354b8
#
_cell.length_a   1.000
_cell.length_b   1.000
_cell.length_c   1.000
_cell.angle_alpha   90.00
_cell.angle_beta   90.00
_cell.angle_gamma   90.00
#
_symmetry.space_group_name_H-M   'P 1'
#
loop_
_entity.id
_entity.type
_entity.pdbx_description
1 polymer ?
#
loop_
_entity_poly.entity_id
_entity_poly.type
_entity_poly.pdbx_seq_one_letter_code
_entity_poly.pdbx_strand_id
1 'polypeptide(L)'
;MKDISLYGHLTIDTILDGNSEKKSLGSMANVWRSLLEIDSTLNIGLSPIDVGQALVYIDKPAAQRYSKTNLNLVQHKAKIFESKIHHLIYLNEMSIHDFIPALDGTITADICPGKSLNKDLLKHVDYLFISDEDIDGDLSDYVNATKGYVVLHSSSGSVVSNGENEFFYKLPEEFILKGVNVLGAGDTFASCFLSKLLRNEGDIHSWIEFAHLKTTEIIRNSI
;
A
#
# COMPACT_ATOMS: atom_id res chain seq x y z
N MET A 1 -19.48 7.77 -10.47
CA MET A 1 -17.99 7.78 -10.40
C MET A 1 -17.58 7.61 -8.96
N LYS A 2 -16.59 6.78 -8.67
CA LYS A 2 -15.95 6.60 -7.36
C LYS A 2 -14.83 7.62 -7.19
N ASP A 3 -14.50 7.97 -5.97
CA ASP A 3 -13.29 8.74 -5.69
C ASP A 3 -12.06 7.84 -5.81
N ILE A 4 -12.07 6.69 -5.12
CA ILE A 4 -10.99 5.70 -5.15
C ILE A 4 -11.61 4.32 -5.32
N SER A 5 -11.01 3.47 -6.13
CA SER A 5 -11.33 2.05 -6.22
C SER A 5 -10.14 1.20 -5.84
N LEU A 6 -10.37 0.22 -4.98
CA LEU A 6 -9.38 -0.71 -4.46
C LEU A 6 -9.53 -2.07 -5.13
N TYR A 7 -8.44 -2.60 -5.67
CA TYR A 7 -8.34 -3.91 -6.32
C TYR A 7 -7.26 -4.73 -5.64
N GLY A 8 -7.47 -6.01 -5.45
CA GLY A 8 -6.47 -6.88 -4.86
C GLY A 8 -7.07 -8.00 -4.04
N HIS A 9 -6.34 -8.48 -3.05
CA HIS A 9 -6.82 -9.54 -2.21
C HIS A 9 -7.49 -9.03 -0.92
N LEU A 10 -8.47 -9.80 -0.46
CA LEU A 10 -9.11 -9.64 0.83
C LEU A 10 -8.83 -10.87 1.68
N THR A 11 -8.13 -10.71 2.80
CA THR A 11 -7.77 -11.79 3.69
C THR A 11 -8.38 -11.65 5.07
N ILE A 12 -8.55 -12.79 5.76
CA ILE A 12 -8.71 -12.85 7.20
C ILE A 12 -7.35 -13.22 7.77
N ASP A 13 -6.73 -12.27 8.46
CA ASP A 13 -5.39 -12.44 9.02
C ASP A 13 -5.49 -12.93 10.46
N THR A 14 -4.78 -14.02 10.76
CA THR A 14 -4.52 -14.46 12.13
C THR A 14 -3.15 -13.95 12.54
N ILE A 15 -3.11 -13.02 13.47
CA ILE A 15 -1.89 -12.38 13.95
C ILE A 15 -1.49 -13.02 15.27
N LEU A 16 -0.29 -13.60 15.29
CA LEU A 16 0.32 -14.17 16.48
C LEU A 16 1.38 -13.20 17.02
N ASP A 17 1.16 -12.71 18.23
CA ASP A 17 2.05 -11.78 18.94
C ASP A 17 2.38 -12.36 20.32
N GLY A 18 3.51 -13.03 20.42
CA GLY A 18 3.87 -13.81 21.59
C GLY A 18 2.80 -14.86 21.90
N ASN A 19 2.14 -14.75 23.06
CA ASN A 19 1.06 -15.64 23.47
C ASN A 19 -0.35 -15.15 23.10
N SER A 20 -0.44 -14.04 22.37
CA SER A 20 -1.74 -13.48 21.95
C SER A 20 -2.07 -13.85 20.50
N GLU A 21 -3.34 -14.14 20.25
CA GLU A 21 -3.90 -14.31 18.93
C GLU A 21 -4.94 -13.22 18.69
N LYS A 22 -4.83 -12.56 17.53
CA LYS A 22 -5.81 -11.55 17.10
C LYS A 22 -6.20 -11.82 15.64
N LYS A 23 -7.48 -11.66 15.32
CA LYS A 23 -7.95 -11.69 13.95
C LYS A 23 -8.15 -10.27 13.43
N SER A 24 -7.76 -10.03 12.20
CA SER A 24 -7.95 -8.78 11.48
C SER A 24 -8.31 -9.05 10.03
N LEU A 25 -8.79 -8.05 9.34
CA LEU A 25 -8.86 -8.06 7.89
C LEU A 25 -7.53 -7.54 7.33
N GLY A 26 -7.13 -8.07 6.17
CA GLY A 26 -5.85 -7.74 5.54
C GLY A 26 -5.83 -6.40 4.81
N SER A 27 -4.84 -6.23 3.93
CA SER A 27 -4.45 -4.93 3.37
C SER A 27 -5.56 -4.15 2.69
N MET A 28 -6.45 -4.80 1.91
CA MET A 28 -7.58 -4.06 1.31
C MET A 28 -8.47 -3.40 2.37
N ALA A 29 -8.74 -4.08 3.48
CA ALA A 29 -9.54 -3.51 4.55
C ALA A 29 -8.76 -2.47 5.36
N ASN A 30 -7.43 -2.63 5.49
CA ASN A 30 -6.58 -1.63 6.13
C ASN A 30 -6.59 -0.32 5.33
N VAL A 31 -6.35 -0.38 4.01
CA VAL A 31 -6.44 0.78 3.11
C VAL A 31 -7.81 1.43 3.20
N TRP A 32 -8.88 0.64 3.08
CA TRP A 32 -10.25 1.13 3.15
C TRP A 32 -10.56 1.86 4.46
N ARG A 33 -10.18 1.28 5.61
CA ARG A 33 -10.39 1.91 6.93
C ARG A 33 -9.57 3.18 7.09
N SER A 34 -8.30 3.16 6.71
CA SER A 34 -7.42 4.33 6.79
C SER A 34 -7.94 5.49 5.94
N LEU A 35 -8.42 5.22 4.73
CA LEU A 35 -9.06 6.23 3.88
C LEU A 35 -10.29 6.85 4.55
N LEU A 36 -11.18 6.04 5.14
CA LEU A 36 -12.37 6.53 5.82
C LEU A 36 -12.07 7.25 7.16
N GLU A 37 -10.98 6.90 7.83
CA GLU A 37 -10.49 7.61 9.01
C GLU A 37 -9.97 9.01 8.65
N ILE A 38 -9.33 9.14 7.47
CA ILE A 38 -8.84 10.42 6.97
C ILE A 38 -10.00 11.29 6.45
N ASP A 39 -10.94 10.67 5.73
CA ASP A 39 -12.11 11.36 5.18
C ASP A 39 -13.29 10.37 5.04
N SER A 40 -14.23 10.46 5.97
CA SER A 40 -15.41 9.58 6.03
C SER A 40 -16.41 9.80 4.89
N THR A 41 -16.22 10.84 4.07
CA THR A 41 -17.12 11.17 2.94
C THR A 41 -16.71 10.51 1.62
N LEU A 42 -15.54 9.86 1.58
CA LEU A 42 -15.02 9.23 0.37
C LEU A 42 -15.94 8.13 -0.18
N ASN A 43 -16.22 8.20 -1.47
CA ASN A 43 -16.98 7.18 -2.19
C ASN A 43 -16.03 6.10 -2.73
N ILE A 44 -15.79 5.05 -1.93
CA ILE A 44 -14.81 4.01 -2.25
C ILE A 44 -15.48 2.81 -2.93
N GLY A 45 -14.87 2.32 -4.01
CA GLY A 45 -15.20 1.05 -4.66
C GLY A 45 -14.30 -0.07 -4.17
N LEU A 46 -14.86 -1.24 -3.86
CA LEU A 46 -14.09 -2.42 -3.48
C LEU A 46 -14.29 -3.52 -4.53
N SER A 47 -13.19 -4.02 -5.08
CA SER A 47 -13.16 -5.12 -6.04
C SER A 47 -12.15 -6.17 -5.57
N PRO A 48 -12.48 -7.00 -4.56
CA PRO A 48 -11.63 -8.11 -4.16
C PRO A 48 -11.53 -9.10 -5.32
N ILE A 49 -10.29 -9.43 -5.72
CA ILE A 49 -9.97 -10.39 -6.79
C ILE A 49 -9.74 -11.76 -6.18
N ASP A 50 -8.89 -11.81 -5.17
CA ASP A 50 -8.56 -13.02 -4.44
C ASP A 50 -9.04 -12.90 -2.99
N VAL A 51 -9.70 -13.94 -2.48
CA VAL A 51 -10.11 -14.02 -1.08
C VAL A 51 -9.37 -15.15 -0.41
N GLY A 52 -8.82 -14.90 0.77
CA GLY A 52 -7.97 -15.86 1.42
C GLY A 52 -7.81 -15.67 2.92
N GLN A 53 -6.76 -16.31 3.43
CA GLN A 53 -6.34 -16.22 4.82
C GLN A 53 -4.85 -15.95 4.88
N ALA A 54 -4.40 -15.21 5.89
CA ALA A 54 -3.00 -15.05 6.20
C ALA A 54 -2.71 -15.42 7.67
N LEU A 55 -1.54 -15.97 7.88
CA LEU A 55 -0.95 -16.16 9.20
C LEU A 55 0.22 -15.19 9.31
N VAL A 56 0.15 -14.30 10.29
CA VAL A 56 1.18 -13.29 10.55
C VAL A 56 1.77 -13.55 11.93
N TYR A 57 3.07 -13.77 11.97
CA TYR A 57 3.83 -13.92 13.22
C TYR A 57 4.68 -12.67 13.45
N ILE A 58 4.57 -12.09 14.64
CA ILE A 58 5.33 -10.90 15.06
C ILE A 58 6.43 -11.35 16.03
N ASP A 59 7.67 -11.19 15.60
CA ASP A 59 8.86 -11.39 16.43
C ASP A 59 9.34 -10.04 16.98
N LYS A 60 8.83 -9.68 18.16
CA LYS A 60 9.19 -8.42 18.82
C LYS A 60 10.68 -8.28 19.14
N PRO A 61 11.36 -9.31 19.67
CA PRO A 61 12.81 -9.26 19.92
C PRO A 61 13.63 -8.97 18.67
N ALA A 62 13.26 -9.56 17.52
CA ALA A 62 13.96 -9.34 16.27
C ALA A 62 13.46 -8.12 15.50
N ALA A 63 12.37 -7.47 15.95
CA ALA A 63 11.65 -6.42 15.24
C ALA A 63 11.23 -6.84 13.81
N GLN A 64 10.89 -8.12 13.64
CA GLN A 64 10.56 -8.74 12.36
C GLN A 64 9.14 -9.27 12.34
N ARG A 65 8.60 -9.40 11.14
CA ARG A 65 7.32 -10.06 10.90
C ARG A 65 7.48 -11.11 9.81
N TYR A 66 6.76 -12.19 9.97
CA TYR A 66 6.69 -13.27 8.98
C TYR A 66 5.24 -13.47 8.62
N SER A 67 4.93 -13.52 7.33
CA SER A 67 3.58 -13.78 6.85
C SER A 67 3.55 -14.96 5.89
N LYS A 68 2.46 -15.74 5.98
CA LYS A 68 2.15 -16.78 5.02
C LYS A 68 0.69 -16.61 4.60
N THR A 69 0.49 -16.31 3.33
CA THR A 69 -0.82 -16.05 2.74
C THR A 69 -1.28 -17.23 1.89
N ASN A 70 -2.57 -17.57 1.98
CA ASN A 70 -3.26 -18.51 1.11
C ASN A 70 -4.45 -17.78 0.48
N LEU A 71 -4.34 -17.44 -0.80
CA LEU A 71 -5.32 -16.67 -1.58
C LEU A 71 -6.25 -17.56 -2.43
N ASN A 72 -6.14 -18.89 -2.33
CA ASN A 72 -6.86 -19.80 -3.22
C ASN A 72 -8.27 -20.19 -2.73
N LEU A 73 -8.85 -19.45 -1.80
CA LEU A 73 -10.19 -19.79 -1.30
C LEU A 73 -11.28 -19.42 -2.31
N VAL A 74 -11.23 -18.22 -2.86
CA VAL A 74 -12.18 -17.75 -3.88
C VAL A 74 -11.46 -16.75 -4.78
N GLN A 75 -11.64 -16.90 -6.09
CA GLN A 75 -11.19 -15.94 -7.11
C GLN A 75 -12.40 -15.27 -7.77
N HIS A 76 -12.34 -13.96 -7.93
CA HIS A 76 -13.39 -13.19 -8.56
C HIS A 76 -12.84 -12.45 -9.80
N LYS A 77 -13.71 -12.21 -10.77
CA LYS A 77 -13.40 -11.25 -11.84
C LYS A 77 -13.34 -9.84 -11.25
N ALA A 78 -12.38 -9.04 -11.71
CA ALA A 78 -12.32 -7.63 -11.32
C ALA A 78 -13.60 -6.90 -11.72
N LYS A 79 -14.23 -6.25 -10.75
CA LYS A 79 -15.33 -5.31 -11.02
C LYS A 79 -14.72 -3.93 -11.26
N ILE A 80 -14.65 -3.52 -12.53
CA ILE A 80 -14.14 -2.21 -12.92
C ILE A 80 -15.18 -1.14 -12.55
N PHE A 81 -14.72 -0.11 -11.84
CA PHE A 81 -15.50 1.07 -11.48
C PHE A 81 -14.98 2.27 -12.30
N GLU A 82 -15.85 3.18 -12.65
CA GLU A 82 -15.47 4.53 -13.04
C GLU A 82 -14.97 5.28 -11.80
N SER A 83 -13.69 5.65 -11.77
CA SER A 83 -13.01 6.19 -10.58
C SER A 83 -11.95 7.22 -10.95
N LYS A 84 -11.68 8.16 -10.03
CA LYS A 84 -10.59 9.12 -10.19
C LYS A 84 -9.23 8.45 -9.96
N ILE A 85 -9.16 7.55 -8.95
CA ILE A 85 -7.97 6.79 -8.60
C ILE A 85 -8.32 5.30 -8.53
N HIS A 86 -7.45 4.46 -9.10
CA HIS A 86 -7.45 3.01 -8.99
C HIS A 86 -6.21 2.58 -8.22
N HIS A 87 -6.38 1.94 -7.07
CA HIS A 87 -5.28 1.44 -6.26
C HIS A 87 -5.24 -0.08 -6.30
N LEU A 88 -4.12 -0.62 -6.78
CA LEU A 88 -3.83 -2.04 -6.95
C LEU A 88 -3.04 -2.52 -5.74
N ILE A 89 -3.71 -3.20 -4.82
CA ILE A 89 -3.13 -3.65 -3.55
C ILE A 89 -2.37 -4.95 -3.79
N TYR A 90 -1.07 -4.94 -3.50
CA TYR A 90 -0.12 -6.04 -3.71
C TYR A 90 -0.20 -6.59 -5.14
N LEU A 91 0.11 -5.69 -6.10
CA LEU A 91 0.07 -5.96 -7.53
C LEU A 91 0.72 -7.31 -7.91
N ASN A 92 1.82 -7.64 -7.27
CA ASN A 92 2.57 -8.88 -7.53
C ASN A 92 1.95 -10.14 -6.89
N GLU A 93 0.92 -10.02 -6.04
CA GLU A 93 0.16 -11.15 -5.49
C GLU A 93 -1.19 -11.38 -6.18
N MET A 94 -1.67 -10.42 -6.98
CA MET A 94 -2.94 -10.54 -7.67
C MET A 94 -2.89 -11.68 -8.70
N SER A 95 -3.95 -12.48 -8.77
CA SER A 95 -4.06 -13.60 -9.71
C SER A 95 -4.48 -13.17 -11.13
N ILE A 96 -5.05 -11.97 -11.29
CA ILE A 96 -5.61 -11.44 -12.55
C ILE A 96 -5.13 -10.01 -12.75
N HIS A 97 -4.61 -9.71 -13.93
CA HIS A 97 -4.09 -8.39 -14.30
C HIS A 97 -4.66 -7.84 -15.63
N ASP A 98 -5.44 -8.63 -16.36
CA ASP A 98 -5.93 -8.31 -17.71
C ASP A 98 -6.86 -7.09 -17.76
N PHE A 99 -7.43 -6.69 -16.64
CA PHE A 99 -8.28 -5.51 -16.51
C PHE A 99 -7.51 -4.19 -16.37
N ILE A 100 -6.22 -4.24 -15.97
CA ILE A 100 -5.43 -3.03 -15.67
C ILE A 100 -5.36 -2.06 -16.86
N PRO A 101 -5.10 -2.51 -18.10
CA PRO A 101 -5.06 -1.61 -19.25
C PRO A 101 -6.39 -0.91 -19.58
N ALA A 102 -7.50 -1.40 -19.02
CA ALA A 102 -8.84 -0.83 -19.22
C ALA A 102 -9.24 0.19 -18.14
N LEU A 103 -8.39 0.40 -17.12
CA LEU A 103 -8.62 1.42 -16.08
C LEU A 103 -8.38 2.81 -16.65
N ASP A 104 -9.34 3.71 -16.40
CA ASP A 104 -9.28 5.12 -16.79
C ASP A 104 -9.17 6.00 -15.54
N GLY A 105 -8.14 6.82 -15.46
CA GLY A 105 -7.81 7.65 -14.30
C GLY A 105 -6.38 7.41 -13.82
N THR A 106 -6.08 7.86 -12.60
CA THR A 106 -4.76 7.64 -12.00
C THR A 106 -4.67 6.22 -11.44
N ILE A 107 -3.66 5.47 -11.85
CA ILE A 107 -3.41 4.11 -11.38
C ILE A 107 -2.25 4.14 -10.38
N THR A 108 -2.50 3.64 -9.19
CA THR A 108 -1.49 3.49 -8.14
C THR A 108 -1.38 2.03 -7.74
N ALA A 109 -0.23 1.60 -7.27
CA ALA A 109 -0.03 0.22 -6.85
C ALA A 109 0.93 0.15 -5.65
N ASP A 110 0.80 -0.90 -4.87
CA ASP A 110 1.84 -1.37 -3.97
C ASP A 110 2.27 -2.80 -4.32
N ILE A 111 3.38 -3.22 -3.75
CA ILE A 111 3.91 -4.58 -3.88
C ILE A 111 4.23 -5.15 -2.50
N CYS A 112 4.24 -6.46 -2.38
CA CYS A 112 4.62 -7.16 -1.16
C CYS A 112 5.91 -7.96 -1.32
N PRO A 113 6.59 -8.33 -0.21
CA PRO A 113 7.85 -9.06 -0.27
C PRO A 113 7.69 -10.50 -0.78
N GLY A 114 8.75 -11.04 -1.35
CA GLY A 114 8.88 -12.46 -1.64
C GLY A 114 8.07 -12.99 -2.84
N LYS A 115 7.46 -12.12 -3.63
CA LYS A 115 6.77 -12.47 -4.86
C LYS A 115 7.41 -11.78 -6.06
N SER A 116 7.59 -12.53 -7.13
CA SER A 116 8.06 -11.94 -8.39
C SER A 116 7.03 -10.99 -8.97
N LEU A 117 7.49 -9.82 -9.40
CA LEU A 117 6.67 -8.82 -10.07
C LEU A 117 6.86 -8.92 -11.59
N ASN A 118 5.76 -9.00 -12.33
CA ASN A 118 5.80 -8.74 -13.76
C ASN A 118 5.95 -7.23 -14.00
N LYS A 119 7.20 -6.78 -14.24
CA LYS A 119 7.51 -5.35 -14.43
C LYS A 119 6.79 -4.72 -15.64
N ASP A 120 6.31 -5.52 -16.61
CA ASP A 120 5.52 -4.99 -17.74
C ASP A 120 4.19 -4.35 -17.31
N LEU A 121 3.69 -4.68 -16.12
CA LEU A 121 2.49 -4.05 -15.57
C LEU A 121 2.74 -2.62 -15.11
N LEU A 122 3.98 -2.30 -14.73
CA LEU A 122 4.36 -0.99 -14.18
C LEU A 122 4.23 0.15 -15.19
N LYS A 123 4.25 -0.14 -16.51
CA LYS A 123 3.97 0.85 -17.55
C LYS A 123 2.57 1.48 -17.49
N HIS A 124 1.68 0.92 -16.67
CA HIS A 124 0.33 1.45 -16.44
C HIS A 124 0.22 2.20 -15.10
N VAL A 125 1.25 2.13 -14.24
CA VAL A 125 1.21 2.65 -12.88
C VAL A 125 1.78 4.06 -12.82
N ASP A 126 0.97 5.01 -12.32
CA ASP A 126 1.38 6.40 -12.13
C ASP A 126 2.14 6.62 -10.81
N TYR A 127 1.81 5.86 -9.75
CA TYR A 127 2.53 5.88 -8.47
C TYR A 127 2.66 4.47 -7.94
N LEU A 128 3.90 3.99 -7.79
CA LEU A 128 4.23 2.69 -7.22
C LEU A 128 4.80 2.88 -5.81
N PHE A 129 4.15 2.29 -4.81
CA PHE A 129 4.64 2.28 -3.43
C PHE A 129 5.44 0.99 -3.17
N ILE A 130 6.63 1.15 -2.59
CA ILE A 130 7.52 0.05 -2.20
C ILE A 130 8.04 0.34 -0.79
N SER A 131 7.95 -0.63 0.11
CA SER A 131 8.66 -0.57 1.38
C SER A 131 10.15 -0.89 1.18
N ASP A 132 11.02 -0.29 1.97
CA ASP A 132 12.44 -0.64 1.98
C ASP A 132 12.70 -2.11 2.36
N GLU A 133 11.74 -2.77 3.05
CA GLU A 133 11.76 -4.20 3.35
C GLU A 133 11.34 -5.07 2.15
N ASP A 134 10.67 -4.49 1.15
CA ASP A 134 10.00 -5.23 0.06
C ASP A 134 10.74 -5.09 -1.28
N ILE A 135 11.72 -4.21 -1.36
CA ILE A 135 12.49 -3.99 -2.59
C ILE A 135 13.40 -5.19 -2.88
N ASP A 136 13.28 -5.73 -4.09
CA ASP A 136 14.16 -6.78 -4.61
C ASP A 136 14.98 -6.23 -5.80
N GLY A 137 16.27 -6.03 -5.59
CA GLY A 137 17.18 -5.43 -6.58
C GLY A 137 17.27 -3.90 -6.46
N ASP A 138 17.60 -3.26 -7.58
CA ASP A 138 17.86 -1.82 -7.62
C ASP A 138 16.58 -1.01 -7.81
N LEU A 139 16.44 0.11 -7.09
CA LEU A 139 15.33 1.06 -7.24
C LEU A 139 15.20 1.55 -8.70
N SER A 140 16.32 1.75 -9.38
CA SER A 140 16.35 2.17 -10.78
C SER A 140 15.59 1.25 -11.73
N ASP A 141 15.55 -0.04 -11.46
CA ASP A 141 14.80 -1.01 -12.26
C ASP A 141 13.29 -0.77 -12.18
N TYR A 142 12.79 -0.41 -10.99
CA TYR A 142 11.38 -0.06 -10.79
C TYR A 142 11.06 1.29 -11.40
N VAL A 143 11.94 2.27 -11.21
CA VAL A 143 11.80 3.62 -11.79
C VAL A 143 11.72 3.56 -13.31
N ASN A 144 12.61 2.80 -13.96
CA ASN A 144 12.62 2.65 -15.42
C ASN A 144 11.38 1.91 -15.98
N ALA A 145 10.76 1.04 -15.19
CA ALA A 145 9.59 0.28 -15.61
C ALA A 145 8.27 1.00 -15.33
N THR A 146 8.24 1.89 -14.34
CA THR A 146 7.02 2.58 -13.89
C THR A 146 6.72 3.77 -14.80
N LYS A 147 5.44 3.95 -15.18
CA LYS A 147 4.99 5.08 -16.01
C LYS A 147 5.25 6.44 -15.35
N GLY A 148 5.11 6.52 -14.03
CA GLY A 148 5.21 7.75 -13.26
C GLY A 148 6.25 7.67 -12.15
N TYR A 149 5.85 7.81 -10.92
CA TYR A 149 6.74 7.87 -9.77
C TYR A 149 6.82 6.56 -9.01
N VAL A 150 8.00 6.22 -8.53
CA VAL A 150 8.22 5.20 -7.50
C VAL A 150 8.43 5.91 -6.16
N VAL A 151 7.69 5.49 -5.15
CA VAL A 151 7.73 5.96 -3.78
C VAL A 151 8.31 4.84 -2.92
N LEU A 152 9.61 4.88 -2.68
CA LEU A 152 10.27 3.98 -1.73
C LEU A 152 10.13 4.58 -0.34
N HIS A 153 9.37 3.92 0.54
CA HIS A 153 9.12 4.41 1.89
C HIS A 153 9.72 3.48 2.95
N SER A 154 10.10 4.06 4.07
CA SER A 154 10.65 3.39 5.25
C SER A 154 10.09 3.99 6.53
N SER A 155 10.48 3.42 7.67
CA SER A 155 10.18 3.99 9.00
C SER A 155 10.85 5.34 9.26
N SER A 156 11.83 5.75 8.44
CA SER A 156 12.64 6.97 8.63
C SER A 156 12.45 8.02 7.55
N GLY A 157 11.67 7.74 6.51
CA GLY A 157 11.42 8.68 5.41
C GLY A 157 11.16 8.00 4.09
N SER A 158 11.27 8.75 2.99
CA SER A 158 11.03 8.25 1.64
C SER A 158 12.01 8.82 0.61
N VAL A 159 12.22 8.01 -0.43
CA VAL A 159 12.81 8.44 -1.70
C VAL A 159 11.75 8.33 -2.77
N VAL A 160 11.57 9.37 -3.57
CA VAL A 160 10.60 9.40 -4.67
C VAL A 160 11.31 9.76 -5.95
N SER A 161 11.15 8.94 -6.97
CA SER A 161 11.83 9.13 -8.24
C SER A 161 10.94 8.75 -9.42
N ASN A 162 11.08 9.49 -10.53
CA ASN A 162 10.54 9.12 -11.84
C ASN A 162 11.65 9.00 -12.91
N GLY A 163 12.94 8.97 -12.47
CA GLY A 163 14.10 8.93 -13.34
C GLY A 163 14.62 10.30 -13.77
N GLU A 164 13.77 11.32 -13.86
CA GLU A 164 14.17 12.71 -14.17
C GLU A 164 14.29 13.55 -12.90
N ASN A 165 13.38 13.34 -11.96
CA ASN A 165 13.30 14.06 -10.69
C ASN A 165 13.42 13.08 -9.55
N GLU A 166 14.14 13.46 -8.51
CA GLU A 166 14.27 12.68 -7.29
C GLU A 166 14.08 13.59 -6.07
N PHE A 167 13.29 13.12 -5.10
CA PHE A 167 12.98 13.83 -3.89
C PHE A 167 13.27 12.93 -2.68
N PHE A 168 13.86 13.53 -1.65
CA PHE A 168 14.14 12.86 -0.38
C PHE A 168 13.33 13.53 0.72
N TYR A 169 12.63 12.73 1.50
CA TYR A 169 12.00 13.18 2.73
C TYR A 169 12.56 12.38 3.90
N LYS A 170 13.05 13.09 4.91
CA LYS A 170 13.51 12.48 6.17
C LYS A 170 12.50 12.78 7.26
N LEU A 171 11.92 11.74 7.86
CA LEU A 171 11.01 11.89 8.99
C LEU A 171 11.77 12.40 10.21
N PRO A 172 11.32 13.48 10.89
CA PRO A 172 11.94 13.95 12.14
C PRO A 172 11.94 12.84 13.21
N GLU A 173 13.00 12.79 14.03
CA GLU A 173 13.23 11.68 14.97
C GLU A 173 12.09 11.48 15.98
N GLU A 174 11.43 12.55 16.40
CA GLU A 174 10.28 12.54 17.31
C GLU A 174 9.04 11.84 16.73
N PHE A 175 8.98 11.66 15.41
CA PHE A 175 7.89 10.95 14.74
C PHE A 175 8.24 9.49 14.43
N ILE A 176 9.50 9.07 14.55
CA ILE A 176 9.91 7.67 14.33
C ILE A 176 9.33 6.79 15.44
N LEU A 177 8.52 5.81 15.05
CA LEU A 177 7.92 4.84 15.97
C LEU A 177 8.96 3.78 16.32
N LYS A 178 9.22 3.59 17.63
CA LYS A 178 10.15 2.57 18.13
C LYS A 178 9.42 1.58 19.02
N GLY A 179 9.70 0.28 18.82
CA GLY A 179 9.18 -0.78 19.68
C GLY A 179 7.65 -1.00 19.60
N VAL A 180 7.01 -0.54 18.54
CA VAL A 180 5.56 -0.70 18.30
C VAL A 180 5.32 -1.64 17.13
N ASN A 181 4.14 -2.29 17.13
CA ASN A 181 3.70 -3.05 15.97
C ASN A 181 3.26 -2.10 14.85
N VAL A 182 3.97 -2.15 13.74
CA VAL A 182 3.72 -1.32 12.55
C VAL A 182 3.01 -2.09 11.42
N LEU A 183 2.36 -3.20 11.75
CA LEU A 183 1.57 -3.97 10.76
C LEU A 183 0.48 -3.08 10.15
N GLY A 184 0.46 -2.98 8.83
CA GLY A 184 -0.44 -2.10 8.08
C GLY A 184 0.03 -0.65 7.97
N ALA A 185 1.26 -0.32 8.41
CA ALA A 185 1.81 1.03 8.25
C ALA A 185 1.95 1.44 6.78
N GLY A 186 2.38 0.50 5.90
CA GLY A 186 2.44 0.73 4.46
C GLY A 186 1.06 1.01 3.87
N ASP A 187 0.04 0.21 4.24
CA ASP A 187 -1.35 0.41 3.81
C ASP A 187 -1.87 1.80 4.24
N THR A 188 -1.55 2.22 5.48
CA THR A 188 -1.92 3.53 6.02
C THR A 188 -1.18 4.67 5.31
N PHE A 189 0.12 4.50 5.06
CA PHE A 189 0.93 5.47 4.31
C PHE A 189 0.37 5.68 2.90
N ALA A 190 0.13 4.61 2.15
CA ALA A 190 -0.48 4.69 0.83
C ALA A 190 -1.84 5.41 0.89
N SER A 191 -2.70 5.08 1.87
CA SER A 191 -4.00 5.74 2.07
C SER A 191 -3.88 7.25 2.30
N CYS A 192 -2.92 7.67 3.13
CA CYS A 192 -2.66 9.08 3.39
C CYS A 192 -2.21 9.81 2.13
N PHE A 193 -1.29 9.21 1.37
CA PHE A 193 -0.84 9.75 0.08
C PHE A 193 -2.00 9.85 -0.91
N LEU A 194 -2.80 8.79 -1.08
CA LEU A 194 -3.96 8.75 -1.97
C LEU A 194 -4.99 9.85 -1.65
N SER A 195 -5.19 10.16 -0.37
CA SER A 195 -6.11 11.22 0.04
C SER A 195 -5.65 12.60 -0.43
N LYS A 196 -4.36 12.88 -0.43
CA LYS A 196 -3.77 14.13 -0.94
C LYS A 196 -3.76 14.17 -2.47
N LEU A 197 -3.38 13.07 -3.11
CA LEU A 197 -3.43 12.92 -4.55
C LEU A 197 -4.85 13.18 -5.10
N LEU A 198 -5.88 12.61 -4.46
CA LEU A 198 -7.28 12.78 -4.86
C LEU A 198 -7.73 14.24 -4.84
N ARG A 199 -7.29 15.00 -3.85
CA ARG A 199 -7.63 16.41 -3.68
C ARG A 199 -6.79 17.33 -4.53
N ASN A 200 -5.67 16.82 -5.06
CA ASN A 200 -4.67 17.59 -5.81
C ASN A 200 -4.20 18.85 -5.03
N GLU A 201 -4.05 18.71 -3.71
CA GLU A 201 -3.65 19.77 -2.78
C GLU A 201 -2.15 19.72 -2.51
N GLY A 202 -1.39 20.66 -3.05
CA GLY A 202 0.06 20.75 -2.90
C GLY A 202 0.81 19.99 -3.99
N ASP A 203 2.01 19.55 -3.68
CA ASP A 203 2.91 18.80 -4.54
C ASP A 203 3.29 17.45 -3.93
N ILE A 204 4.02 16.64 -4.68
CA ILE A 204 4.41 15.29 -4.25
C ILE A 204 5.22 15.29 -2.94
N HIS A 205 6.02 16.35 -2.70
CA HIS A 205 6.80 16.47 -1.47
C HIS A 205 5.88 16.66 -0.26
N SER A 206 4.90 17.56 -0.37
CA SER A 206 3.91 17.80 0.67
C SER A 206 2.99 16.59 0.92
N TRP A 207 2.70 15.79 -0.12
CA TRP A 207 1.91 14.57 0.03
C TRP A 207 2.67 13.49 0.81
N ILE A 208 3.98 13.37 0.59
CA ILE A 208 4.85 12.42 1.31
C ILE A 208 5.01 12.83 2.77
N GLU A 209 5.28 14.11 3.02
CA GLU A 209 5.35 14.63 4.38
C GLU A 209 4.05 14.34 5.13
N PHE A 210 2.89 14.70 4.56
CA PHE A 210 1.59 14.41 5.13
C PHE A 210 1.40 12.90 5.38
N ALA A 211 1.76 12.05 4.39
CA ALA A 211 1.61 10.62 4.52
C ALA A 211 2.40 10.05 5.68
N HIS A 212 3.65 10.46 5.89
CA HIS A 212 4.46 10.04 7.03
C HIS A 212 3.89 10.51 8.37
N LEU A 213 3.61 11.81 8.49
CA LEU A 213 3.14 12.39 9.75
C LEU A 213 1.78 11.81 10.16
N LYS A 214 0.84 11.70 9.20
CA LYS A 214 -0.50 11.17 9.47
C LYS A 214 -0.49 9.67 9.76
N THR A 215 0.35 8.90 9.09
CA THR A 215 0.56 7.47 9.40
C THR A 215 1.04 7.29 10.83
N THR A 216 2.04 8.07 11.24
CA THR A 216 2.54 8.05 12.62
C THR A 216 1.44 8.38 13.64
N GLU A 217 0.63 9.39 13.37
CA GLU A 217 -0.50 9.77 14.22
C GLU A 217 -1.53 8.62 14.35
N ILE A 218 -1.97 8.05 13.22
CA ILE A 218 -2.95 6.95 13.19
C ILE A 218 -2.43 5.73 13.96
N ILE A 219 -1.18 5.34 13.75
CA ILE A 219 -0.59 4.20 14.45
C ILE A 219 -0.49 4.48 15.96
N ARG A 220 -0.03 5.67 16.37
CA ARG A 220 0.05 6.06 17.80
C ARG A 220 -1.32 5.99 18.50
N ASN A 221 -2.38 6.36 17.81
CA ASN A 221 -3.74 6.32 18.37
C ASN A 221 -4.33 4.91 18.40
N SER A 222 -3.70 3.92 17.75
CA SER A 222 -4.14 2.52 17.69
C SER A 222 -3.48 1.61 18.72
N ILE A 223 -2.49 2.11 19.46
CA ILE A 223 -1.73 1.44 20.51
C ILE A 223 -2.35 1.71 21.86
#